data_f18b7997aa03786c8c17c129b3459386
#
_entry.id   f18b7997aa03786c8c17c129b3459386
#
_cell.length_a   1.000
_cell.length_b   1.000
_cell.length_c   1.000
_cell.angle_alpha   90.00
_cell.angle_beta   90.00
_cell.angle_gamma   90.00
#
_symmetry.space_group_name_H-M   'P 1'
#
loop_
_entity.id
_entity.type
_entity.pdbx_description
1 polymer ?
#
loop_
_entity_poly.entity_id
_entity_poly.type
_entity_poly.pdbx_seq_one_letter_code
_entity_poly.pdbx_strand_id
1 'polypeptide(L)' 'MTLDQLQLGKRARVIRVHGGRGLRRNLTQMGVHPGDIVYLTQGGASYGPVVIEVNGSKIALGRGVARKVLIDPL' A
#
# COMPACT_ATOMS: atom_id res chain seq x y z
N MET A 1 1.67 -11.09 -3.52
CA MET A 1 2.12 -10.53 -2.21
C MET A 1 1.26 -9.33 -1.87
N THR A 2 1.07 -9.05 -0.60
CA THR A 2 0.32 -7.89 -0.14
C THR A 2 1.25 -6.86 0.49
N LEU A 3 0.79 -5.61 0.59
CA LEU A 3 1.63 -4.48 0.98
C LEU A 3 2.24 -4.64 2.38
N ASP A 4 1.52 -5.31 3.29
CA ASP A 4 2.04 -5.58 4.64
C ASP A 4 3.24 -6.53 4.66
N GLN A 5 3.53 -7.20 3.55
CA GLN A 5 4.65 -8.13 3.42
C GLN A 5 5.87 -7.49 2.76
N LEU A 6 5.75 -6.27 2.25
CA LEU A 6 6.84 -5.59 1.57
C LEU A 6 7.92 -5.20 2.57
N GLN A 7 9.18 -5.35 2.20
CA GLN A 7 10.30 -4.96 3.03
C GLN A 7 10.50 -3.45 3.03
N LEU A 8 10.91 -2.92 4.16
CA LEU A 8 11.21 -1.51 4.32
C LEU A 8 12.24 -1.05 3.28
N GLY A 9 11.99 0.12 2.68
CA GLY A 9 12.87 0.69 1.67
C GLY A 9 12.68 0.13 0.27
N LYS A 10 11.72 -0.76 0.07
CA LYS A 10 11.44 -1.35 -1.23
C LYS A 10 10.27 -0.66 -1.91
N ARG A 11 10.23 -0.81 -3.23
CA ARG A 11 9.14 -0.30 -4.08
C ARG A 11 8.35 -1.46 -4.65
N ALA A 12 7.10 -1.18 -4.95
CA ALA A 12 6.21 -2.17 -5.54
C ALA A 12 5.17 -1.46 -6.41
N ARG A 13 4.63 -2.21 -7.36
CA ARG A 13 3.49 -1.75 -8.15
C ARG A 13 2.22 -2.26 -7.52
N VAL A 14 1.24 -1.39 -7.38
CA VAL A 14 -0.09 -1.79 -6.92
C VAL A 14 -0.78 -2.52 -8.06
N ILE A 15 -1.21 -3.76 -7.80
CA ILE A 15 -1.92 -4.57 -8.78
C ILE A 15 -3.42 -4.35 -8.65
N ARG A 16 -3.94 -4.52 -7.44
CA ARG A 16 -5.36 -4.30 -7.15
C ARG A 16 -5.56 -4.25 -5.65
N VAL A 17 -6.75 -3.82 -5.26
CA VAL A 17 -7.18 -3.79 -3.86
C VAL A 17 -8.30 -4.80 -3.68
N HIS A 18 -8.13 -5.74 -2.77
CA HIS A 18 -9.19 -6.64 -2.36
C HIS A 18 -10.09 -5.94 -1.35
N GLY A 19 -11.38 -6.26 -1.39
CA GLY A 19 -12.33 -5.73 -0.45
C GLY A 19 -13.49 -5.04 -1.13
N GLY A 20 -14.37 -4.46 -0.32
CA GLY A 20 -15.57 -3.82 -0.82
C GLY A 20 -15.31 -2.48 -1.47
N ARG A 21 -16.39 -1.92 -2.05
CA ARG A 21 -16.33 -0.63 -2.74
C ARG A 21 -15.86 0.49 -1.83
N GLY A 22 -16.25 0.46 -0.54
CA GLY A 22 -15.87 1.50 0.41
C GLY A 22 -14.38 1.57 0.61
N LEU A 23 -13.72 0.43 0.76
CA LEU A 23 -12.28 0.37 0.93
C LEU A 23 -11.56 0.85 -0.33
N ARG A 24 -11.99 0.37 -1.50
CA ARG A 24 -11.38 0.77 -2.77
C ARG A 24 -11.55 2.26 -3.01
N ARG A 25 -12.73 2.80 -2.68
CA ARG A 25 -12.99 4.24 -2.81
C ARG A 25 -12.08 5.03 -1.90
N ASN A 26 -11.93 4.60 -0.63
CA ASN A 26 -11.04 5.28 0.31
C ASN A 26 -9.62 5.34 -0.20
N LEU A 27 -9.09 4.22 -0.68
CA LEU A 27 -7.72 4.18 -1.20
C LEU A 27 -7.58 5.06 -2.44
N THR A 28 -8.56 5.03 -3.33
CA THR A 28 -8.57 5.91 -4.51
C THR A 28 -8.54 7.38 -4.11
N GLN A 29 -9.34 7.76 -3.13
CA GLN A 29 -9.37 9.14 -2.62
C GLN A 29 -8.06 9.54 -1.95
N MET A 30 -7.36 8.58 -1.36
CA MET A 30 -6.05 8.82 -0.77
C MET A 30 -4.93 8.88 -1.81
N GLY A 31 -5.22 8.54 -3.05
CA GLY A 31 -4.26 8.57 -4.13
C GLY A 31 -3.57 7.25 -4.44
N VAL A 32 -4.15 6.13 -3.98
CA VAL A 32 -3.60 4.80 -4.23
C VAL A 32 -4.46 4.08 -5.27
N HIS A 33 -3.88 3.82 -6.43
CA HIS A 33 -4.59 3.23 -7.57
C HIS A 33 -3.82 2.04 -8.13
N PRO A 34 -4.50 1.09 -8.75
CA PRO A 34 -3.82 0.05 -9.52
C PRO A 34 -2.87 0.68 -10.54
N GLY A 35 -1.67 0.13 -10.64
CA GLY A 35 -0.62 0.65 -11.52
C GLY A 35 0.32 1.65 -10.86
N ASP A 36 -0.04 2.21 -9.73
CA ASP A 36 0.84 3.13 -9.01
C ASP A 36 2.06 2.40 -8.45
N ILE A 37 3.19 3.11 -8.41
CA ILE A 37 4.39 2.65 -7.73
C ILE A 37 4.39 3.25 -6.34
N VAL A 38 4.53 2.39 -5.33
CA VAL A 38 4.59 2.80 -3.94
C VAL A 38 5.98 2.48 -3.38
N TYR A 39 6.44 3.34 -2.49
CA TYR A 39 7.71 3.17 -1.78
C TYR A 39 7.40 3.03 -0.29
N LEU A 40 7.86 1.95 0.33
CA LEU A 40 7.58 1.69 1.74
C LEU A 40 8.60 2.41 2.62
N THR A 41 8.13 3.37 3.41
CA THR A 41 8.98 4.16 4.29
C THR A 41 8.88 3.75 5.75
N GLN A 42 7.84 2.98 6.12
CA GLN A 42 7.68 2.51 7.50
C GLN A 42 6.76 1.29 7.51
N GLY A 43 7.04 0.35 8.38
CA GLY A 43 6.19 -0.83 8.55
C GLY A 43 6.48 -1.92 7.52
N GLY A 44 5.45 -2.37 6.83
CA GLY A 44 5.54 -3.48 5.91
C GLY A 44 5.78 -4.79 6.65
N ALA A 45 6.84 -5.51 6.31
CA ALA A 45 7.23 -6.74 7.00
C ALA A 45 7.67 -6.50 8.44
N SER A 46 7.99 -5.25 8.80
CA SER A 46 8.26 -4.85 10.19
C SER A 46 6.95 -4.51 10.89
N TYR A 47 7.00 -4.41 12.22
CA TYR A 47 5.80 -4.07 12.99
C TYR A 47 5.40 -2.61 12.82
N GLY A 48 4.14 -2.34 13.17
CA GLY A 48 3.60 -1.00 13.23
C GLY A 48 2.81 -0.59 12.00
N PRO A 49 2.37 0.65 11.96
CA PRO A 49 1.60 1.16 10.83
C PRO A 49 2.45 1.16 9.56
N VAL A 50 1.77 0.97 8.44
CA VAL A 50 2.41 0.94 7.13
C VAL A 50 2.35 2.36 6.54
N VAL A 51 3.50 2.92 6.23
CA VAL A 51 3.58 4.24 5.60
C VAL A 51 4.22 4.09 4.23
N ILE A 52 3.55 4.60 3.22
CA ILE A 52 4.04 4.55 1.85
C ILE A 52 4.14 5.96 1.27
N GLU A 53 5.04 6.12 0.31
CA GLU A 53 5.06 7.28 -0.57
C GLU A 53 4.53 6.88 -1.93
N VAL A 54 3.59 7.65 -2.43
CA VAL A 54 3.02 7.45 -3.75
C VAL A 54 2.70 8.81 -4.35
N ASN A 55 3.16 9.04 -5.58
CA ASN A 55 2.91 10.29 -6.30
C ASN A 55 3.24 11.55 -5.49
N GLY A 56 4.33 11.51 -4.73
CA GLY A 56 4.79 12.63 -3.93
C GLY A 56 4.11 12.82 -2.59
N SER A 57 3.18 11.95 -2.23
CA SER A 57 2.46 12.04 -0.94
C SER A 57 2.84 10.88 -0.03
N LYS A 58 2.85 11.15 1.27
CA LYS A 58 2.99 10.10 2.28
C LYS A 58 1.60 9.72 2.79
N ILE A 59 1.36 8.42 2.83
CA ILE A 59 0.07 7.87 3.24
C ILE A 59 0.31 6.79 4.28
N ALA A 60 -0.37 6.91 5.42
CA ALA A 60 -0.34 5.91 6.47
C ALA A 60 -1.55 4.99 6.32
N LEU A 61 -1.31 3.70 6.32
CA LEU A 61 -2.35 2.68 6.21
C LEU A 61 -2.28 1.76 7.42
N GLY A 62 -3.46 1.41 7.94
CA GLY A 62 -3.52 0.34 8.94
C GLY A 62 -3.09 -0.99 8.33
N ARG A 63 -2.58 -1.89 9.17
CA ARG A 63 -2.12 -3.20 8.66
C ARG A 63 -3.24 -4.01 8.03
N GLY A 64 -4.45 -3.90 8.56
CA GLY A 64 -5.62 -4.57 7.99
C GLY A 64 -5.90 -4.11 6.56
N VAL A 65 -5.75 -2.83 6.29
CA VAL A 65 -5.90 -2.27 4.94
C VAL A 65 -4.73 -2.71 4.05
N ALA A 66 -3.51 -2.65 4.56
CA ALA A 66 -2.32 -3.06 3.80
C ALA A 66 -2.40 -4.52 3.33
N ARG A 67 -3.02 -5.40 4.13
CA ARG A 67 -3.24 -6.80 3.74
C ARG A 67 -4.16 -6.96 2.54
N LYS A 68 -4.93 -5.94 2.21
CA LYS A 68 -5.88 -5.97 1.10
C LYS A 68 -5.33 -5.34 -0.17
N VAL A 69 -4.12 -4.79 -0.11
CA VAL A 69 -3.46 -4.19 -1.26
C VAL A 69 -2.50 -5.22 -1.86
N LEU A 70 -2.86 -5.74 -3.02
CA LEU A 70 -2.04 -6.71 -3.74
C LEU A 70 -0.98 -5.95 -4.52
N ILE A 71 0.27 -6.36 -4.36
CA ILE A 71 1.41 -5.68 -4.97
C ILE A 71 2.33 -6.66 -5.71
N ASP A 72 3.12 -6.08 -6.61
CA ASP A 72 4.20 -6.78 -7.31
C ASP A 72 5.49 -6.03 -6.98
N PRO A 73 6.43 -6.64 -6.22
CA PRO A 73 7.69 -5.98 -5.89
C PRO A 73 8.51 -5.68 -7.13
N LEU A 74 9.16 -4.54 -7.13
CA LEU A 74 10.02 -4.13 -8.25
C LEU A 74 11.46 -4.55 -8.04
#